data_ede14ac5618186126983eaa0eac820ca
#
_entry.id   ede14ac5618186126983eaa0eac820ca
#
_cell.length_a   1.000
_cell.length_b   1.000
_cell.length_c   1.000
_cell.angle_alpha   90.00
_cell.angle_beta   90.00
_cell.angle_gamma   90.00
#
_symmetry.space_group_name_H-M   'P 1'
#
loop_
_entity.id
_entity.type
_entity.pdbx_description
1 polymer ?
#
loop_
_entity_poly.entity_id
_entity_poly.type
_entity_poly.pdbx_seq_one_letter_code
_entity_poly.pdbx_strand_id
1 'polypeptide(L)'
;KDIGIDRPEKNEILYNIPPTPDQTNFIQNLMDFAKSGNATLLGRAPLSQREEKAKMLIATDYARKMSLDMRMVGGRYDDHPDNKASHCATNIAKYYNKFNAQKGTQFIFSDLGTYKPGEWNGYSERKRKLVENHGIPAHEVRFIQEAKNDNQRKGLIKDMNEGKIRVIFGSTSMLGTGVNAQ
;
A
#
# COMPACT_ATOMS: atom_id res chain seq x y z
N LYS A 1 26.13 -30.92 1.26
CA LYS A 1 26.57 -30.39 2.57
C LYS A 1 25.56 -29.31 2.97
N ASP A 2 24.71 -29.68 3.90
CA ASP A 2 23.77 -28.76 4.54
C ASP A 2 24.59 -27.72 5.31
N ILE A 3 24.51 -26.46 4.91
CA ILE A 3 25.24 -25.35 5.55
C ILE A 3 24.40 -24.84 6.73
N GLY A 4 23.76 -25.66 7.53
CA GLY A 4 23.21 -25.29 8.84
C GLY A 4 22.56 -23.89 8.98
N ILE A 5 21.96 -23.34 7.91
CA ILE A 5 21.22 -22.09 7.95
C ILE A 5 19.77 -22.46 8.26
N ASP A 6 19.33 -22.15 9.46
CA ASP A 6 17.93 -22.19 9.82
C ASP A 6 17.17 -21.21 8.91
N ARG A 7 16.46 -21.75 7.92
CA ARG A 7 15.56 -20.95 7.09
C ARG A 7 14.23 -20.79 7.82
N PRO A 8 13.70 -19.58 7.92
CA PRO A 8 12.38 -19.37 8.48
C PRO A 8 11.33 -20.15 7.68
N GLU A 9 10.39 -20.74 8.38
CA GLU A 9 9.25 -21.40 7.76
C GLU A 9 8.39 -20.36 7.02
N LYS A 10 8.07 -20.65 5.75
CA LYS A 10 7.20 -19.80 4.94
C LYS A 10 5.75 -20.20 5.18
N ASN A 11 4.95 -19.27 5.71
CA ASN A 11 3.51 -19.44 5.85
C ASN A 11 2.80 -18.34 5.05
N GLU A 12 2.15 -18.72 3.95
CA GLU A 12 1.39 -17.78 3.09
C GLU A 12 -0.07 -17.75 3.51
N ILE A 13 -0.57 -16.56 3.82
CA ILE A 13 -1.97 -16.31 4.13
C ILE A 13 -2.52 -15.34 3.11
N LEU A 14 -3.55 -15.75 2.37
CA LEU A 14 -4.22 -14.91 1.39
C LEU A 14 -5.48 -14.30 2.00
N TYR A 15 -5.56 -12.97 2.00
CA TYR A 15 -6.75 -12.24 2.40
C TYR A 15 -7.51 -11.76 1.16
N ASN A 16 -8.70 -12.33 0.93
CA ASN A 16 -9.62 -11.85 -0.11
C ASN A 16 -10.51 -10.77 0.49
N ILE A 17 -10.39 -9.55 -0.03
CA ILE A 17 -11.17 -8.39 0.41
C ILE A 17 -12.21 -8.09 -0.66
N PRO A 18 -13.53 -8.23 -0.36
CA PRO A 18 -14.57 -7.89 -1.31
C PRO A 18 -14.51 -6.42 -1.71
N PRO A 19 -14.91 -6.07 -2.94
CA PRO A 19 -14.98 -4.67 -3.35
C PRO A 19 -16.01 -3.91 -2.52
N THR A 20 -15.72 -2.64 -2.23
CA THR A 20 -16.69 -1.71 -1.64
C THR A 20 -17.77 -1.34 -2.67
N PRO A 21 -18.94 -0.77 -2.23
CA PRO A 21 -19.98 -0.34 -3.17
C PRO A 21 -19.45 0.62 -4.25
N ASP A 22 -18.61 1.58 -3.90
CA ASP A 22 -18.00 2.51 -4.87
C ASP A 22 -17.11 1.78 -5.89
N GLN A 23 -16.36 0.79 -5.46
CA GLN A 23 -15.55 -0.04 -6.36
C GLN A 23 -16.43 -0.83 -7.33
N THR A 24 -17.51 -1.42 -6.84
CA THR A 24 -18.45 -2.18 -7.67
C THR A 24 -19.07 -1.30 -8.76
N ASN A 25 -19.50 -0.09 -8.38
CA ASN A 25 -20.05 0.89 -9.33
C ASN A 25 -19.00 1.36 -10.34
N PHE A 26 -17.79 1.60 -9.88
CA PHE A 26 -16.71 2.05 -10.76
C PHE A 26 -16.26 0.96 -11.75
N ILE A 27 -16.25 -0.30 -11.35
CA ILE A 27 -15.97 -1.44 -12.25
C ILE A 27 -16.93 -1.40 -13.45
N GLN A 28 -18.22 -1.18 -13.22
CA GLN A 28 -19.19 -1.09 -14.30
C GLN A 28 -18.90 0.10 -15.22
N ASN A 29 -18.62 1.27 -14.65
CA ASN A 29 -18.23 2.46 -15.43
C ASN A 29 -16.95 2.21 -16.25
N LEU A 30 -15.99 1.50 -15.69
CA LEU A 30 -14.73 1.17 -16.36
C LEU A 30 -14.96 0.21 -17.53
N MET A 31 -15.85 -0.78 -17.39
CA MET A 31 -16.23 -1.68 -18.45
C MET A 31 -16.95 -0.93 -19.60
N ASP A 32 -17.84 -0.02 -19.26
CA ASP A 32 -18.56 0.82 -20.22
C ASP A 32 -17.61 1.79 -20.92
N PHE A 33 -16.65 2.36 -20.22
CA PHE A 33 -15.57 3.16 -20.82
C PHE A 33 -14.74 2.35 -21.83
N ALA A 34 -14.35 1.13 -21.47
CA ALA A 34 -13.56 0.28 -22.33
C ALA A 34 -14.29 -0.02 -23.68
N LYS A 35 -15.62 -0.08 -23.65
CA LYS A 35 -16.44 -0.29 -24.84
C LYS A 35 -16.69 0.99 -25.64
N SER A 36 -17.03 2.09 -24.96
CA SER A 36 -17.50 3.32 -25.58
C SER A 36 -16.43 4.39 -25.82
N GLY A 37 -15.36 4.36 -25.03
CA GLY A 37 -14.38 5.45 -24.98
C GLY A 37 -14.86 6.71 -24.27
N ASN A 38 -16.03 6.66 -23.62
CA ASN A 38 -16.61 7.80 -22.90
C ASN A 38 -15.87 8.02 -21.56
N ALA A 39 -14.88 8.90 -21.56
CA ALA A 39 -14.05 9.19 -20.40
C ALA A 39 -14.79 9.91 -19.26
N THR A 40 -15.96 10.48 -19.54
CA THR A 40 -16.79 11.11 -18.47
C THR A 40 -17.27 10.07 -17.46
N LEU A 41 -17.40 8.81 -17.86
CA LEU A 41 -17.73 7.69 -16.97
C LEU A 41 -16.66 7.48 -15.87
N LEU A 42 -15.43 7.89 -16.15
CA LEU A 42 -14.31 7.84 -15.19
C LEU A 42 -14.18 9.12 -14.36
N GLY A 43 -15.06 10.11 -14.59
CA GLY A 43 -15.01 11.41 -13.93
C GLY A 43 -13.91 12.33 -14.45
N ARG A 44 -13.50 12.18 -15.69
CA ARG A 44 -12.49 13.01 -16.34
C ARG A 44 -12.99 13.62 -17.65
N ALA A 45 -12.24 14.58 -18.18
CA ALA A 45 -12.50 15.16 -19.50
C ALA A 45 -12.44 14.09 -20.61
N PRO A 46 -13.15 14.33 -21.75
CA PRO A 46 -13.08 13.45 -22.92
C PRO A 46 -11.64 13.21 -23.36
N LEU A 47 -11.42 12.02 -23.95
CA LEU A 47 -10.09 11.64 -24.46
C LEU A 47 -9.69 12.53 -25.64
N SER A 48 -8.43 12.94 -25.67
CA SER A 48 -7.81 13.50 -26.89
C SER A 48 -7.58 12.41 -27.94
N GLN A 49 -7.32 12.79 -29.19
CA GLN A 49 -7.00 11.82 -30.25
C GLN A 49 -5.83 10.91 -29.91
N ARG A 50 -4.84 11.44 -29.19
CA ARG A 50 -3.69 10.65 -28.71
C ARG A 50 -4.10 9.66 -27.62
N GLU A 51 -4.92 10.09 -26.71
CA GLU A 51 -5.42 9.26 -25.61
C GLU A 51 -6.36 8.17 -26.09
N GLU A 52 -7.15 8.38 -27.14
CA GLU A 52 -8.01 7.35 -27.73
C GLU A 52 -7.21 6.12 -28.18
N LYS A 53 -6.02 6.32 -28.72
CA LYS A 53 -5.11 5.23 -29.10
C LYS A 53 -4.58 4.46 -27.89
N ALA A 54 -4.56 5.08 -26.72
CA ALA A 54 -4.11 4.51 -25.45
C ALA A 54 -5.26 4.14 -24.51
N LYS A 55 -6.49 4.05 -25.03
CA LYS A 55 -7.70 3.82 -24.22
C LYS A 55 -7.58 2.64 -23.26
N MET A 56 -7.07 1.51 -23.73
CA MET A 56 -6.92 0.32 -22.89
C MET A 56 -5.85 0.47 -21.82
N LEU A 57 -4.80 1.22 -22.11
CA LEU A 57 -3.77 1.56 -21.12
C LEU A 57 -4.33 2.46 -20.02
N ILE A 58 -5.16 3.44 -20.39
CA ILE A 58 -5.88 4.31 -19.45
C ILE A 58 -6.81 3.48 -18.58
N ALA A 59 -7.59 2.57 -19.18
CA ALA A 59 -8.49 1.67 -18.45
C ALA A 59 -7.72 0.81 -17.42
N THR A 60 -6.57 0.27 -17.82
CA THR A 60 -5.72 -0.53 -16.94
C THR A 60 -5.17 0.27 -15.77
N ASP A 61 -4.74 1.51 -16.00
CA ASP A 61 -4.27 2.39 -14.94
C ASP A 61 -5.36 2.69 -13.91
N TYR A 62 -6.57 3.03 -14.38
CA TYR A 62 -7.72 3.23 -13.49
C TYR A 62 -8.12 1.96 -12.73
N ALA A 63 -8.06 0.79 -13.38
CA ALA A 63 -8.33 -0.49 -12.72
C ALA A 63 -7.35 -0.76 -11.57
N ARG A 64 -6.07 -0.48 -11.77
CA ARG A 64 -5.04 -0.61 -10.73
C ARG A 64 -5.30 0.34 -9.56
N LYS A 65 -5.55 1.61 -9.83
CA LYS A 65 -5.86 2.62 -8.81
C LYS A 65 -7.10 2.24 -8.03
N MET A 66 -8.18 1.89 -8.71
CA MET A 66 -9.44 1.47 -8.10
C MET A 66 -9.25 0.25 -7.21
N SER A 67 -8.46 -0.71 -7.63
CA SER A 67 -8.23 -1.95 -6.88
C SER A 67 -7.50 -1.71 -5.54
N LEU A 68 -6.70 -0.66 -5.45
CA LEU A 68 -6.00 -0.28 -4.23
C LEU A 68 -6.87 0.59 -3.32
N ASP A 69 -7.38 1.68 -3.86
CA ASP A 69 -8.24 2.62 -3.13
C ASP A 69 -8.93 3.56 -4.10
N MET A 70 -10.24 3.77 -3.92
CA MET A 70 -11.02 4.67 -4.77
C MET A 70 -10.53 6.12 -4.71
N ARG A 71 -9.92 6.54 -3.62
CA ARG A 71 -9.33 7.89 -3.48
C ARG A 71 -8.15 8.14 -4.42
N MET A 72 -7.53 7.08 -4.94
CA MET A 72 -6.51 7.20 -6.01
C MET A 72 -7.14 7.51 -7.38
N VAL A 73 -8.41 7.20 -7.57
CA VAL A 73 -9.17 7.51 -8.80
C VAL A 73 -9.58 8.98 -8.82
N GLY A 74 -10.02 9.51 -7.70
CA GLY A 74 -10.42 10.90 -7.60
C GLY A 74 -10.78 11.34 -6.17
N GLY A 75 -10.60 12.63 -5.90
CA GLY A 75 -10.87 13.22 -4.59
C GLY A 75 -12.35 13.26 -4.18
N ARG A 76 -13.26 12.86 -5.08
CA ARG A 76 -14.69 12.74 -4.79
C ARG A 76 -15.07 11.50 -3.98
N TYR A 77 -14.15 10.54 -3.87
CA TYR A 77 -14.40 9.33 -3.12
C TYR A 77 -13.92 9.46 -1.68
N ASP A 78 -14.70 8.91 -0.77
CA ASP A 78 -14.41 8.90 0.66
C ASP A 78 -13.74 7.59 1.10
N ASP A 79 -13.27 7.60 2.36
CA ASP A 79 -12.81 6.39 3.02
C ASP A 79 -13.96 5.40 3.25
N HIS A 80 -13.63 4.13 3.36
CA HIS A 80 -14.59 3.09 3.68
C HIS A 80 -13.98 2.12 4.71
N PRO A 81 -14.76 1.72 5.75
CA PRO A 81 -14.24 0.85 6.81
C PRO A 81 -13.85 -0.55 6.35
N ASP A 82 -14.33 -0.99 5.19
CA ASP A 82 -14.04 -2.31 4.61
C ASP A 82 -13.15 -2.25 3.36
N ASN A 83 -12.49 -1.13 3.09
CA ASN A 83 -11.54 -1.06 1.98
C ASN A 83 -10.22 -1.75 2.30
N LYS A 84 -9.36 -1.89 1.31
CA LYS A 84 -8.05 -2.54 1.46
C LYS A 84 -7.16 -1.88 2.49
N ALA A 85 -7.16 -0.55 2.54
CA ALA A 85 -6.36 0.19 3.53
C ALA A 85 -6.81 -0.10 4.96
N SER A 86 -8.12 -0.18 5.20
CA SER A 86 -8.71 -0.51 6.50
C SER A 86 -8.38 -1.96 6.90
N HIS A 87 -8.54 -2.92 5.99
CA HIS A 87 -8.20 -4.32 6.24
C HIS A 87 -6.70 -4.52 6.46
N CYS A 88 -5.86 -3.83 5.69
CA CYS A 88 -4.41 -3.85 5.86
C CYS A 88 -4.01 -3.35 7.24
N ALA A 89 -4.55 -2.22 7.67
CA ALA A 89 -4.28 -1.65 9.01
C ALA A 89 -4.73 -2.60 10.13
N THR A 90 -5.90 -3.22 9.99
CA THR A 90 -6.40 -4.21 10.97
C THR A 90 -5.47 -5.41 11.08
N ASN A 91 -5.00 -5.95 9.96
CA ASN A 91 -4.08 -7.07 9.95
C ASN A 91 -2.71 -6.72 10.53
N ILE A 92 -2.17 -5.55 10.19
CA ILE A 92 -0.92 -5.06 10.77
C ILE A 92 -1.05 -4.91 12.28
N ALA A 93 -2.13 -4.33 12.77
CA ALA A 93 -2.39 -4.17 14.21
C ALA A 93 -2.51 -5.51 14.93
N LYS A 94 -3.13 -6.49 14.30
CA LYS A 94 -3.22 -7.87 14.83
C LYS A 94 -1.83 -8.47 15.08
N TYR A 95 -0.93 -8.39 14.12
CA TYR A 95 0.43 -8.91 14.26
C TYR A 95 1.30 -8.04 15.14
N TYR A 96 1.09 -6.74 15.14
CA TYR A 96 1.73 -5.82 16.09
C TYR A 96 1.49 -6.25 17.53
N ASN A 97 0.25 -6.53 17.87
CA ASN A 97 -0.13 -6.99 19.21
C ASN A 97 0.38 -8.40 19.51
N LYS A 98 0.25 -9.31 18.54
CA LYS A 98 0.70 -10.70 18.69
C LYS A 98 2.20 -10.81 18.99
N PHE A 99 3.02 -9.99 18.37
CA PHE A 99 4.48 -10.00 18.51
C PHE A 99 5.01 -8.82 19.34
N ASN A 100 4.19 -8.23 20.19
CA ASN A 100 4.58 -7.07 20.98
C ASN A 100 5.69 -7.39 21.99
N ALA A 101 5.69 -8.58 22.60
CA ALA A 101 6.71 -8.99 23.57
C ALA A 101 8.12 -9.03 22.95
N GLN A 102 8.24 -9.48 21.70
CA GLN A 102 9.49 -9.57 20.95
C GLN A 102 9.85 -8.28 20.21
N LYS A 103 8.96 -7.27 20.23
CA LYS A 103 9.11 -6.05 19.40
C LYS A 103 9.31 -6.37 17.91
N GLY A 104 8.58 -7.38 17.41
CA GLY A 104 8.66 -7.83 16.03
C GLY A 104 8.34 -6.74 15.02
N THR A 105 9.07 -6.69 13.91
CA THR A 105 8.91 -5.71 12.85
C THR A 105 8.20 -6.34 11.65
N GLN A 106 7.26 -5.60 11.08
CA GLN A 106 6.55 -5.98 9.86
C GLN A 106 7.04 -5.15 8.68
N PHE A 107 7.31 -5.82 7.57
CA PHE A 107 7.60 -5.19 6.28
C PHE A 107 6.32 -5.18 5.43
N ILE A 108 5.91 -4.00 4.99
CA ILE A 108 4.74 -3.83 4.15
C ILE A 108 5.19 -3.38 2.75
N PHE A 109 5.02 -4.28 1.78
CA PHE A 109 5.42 -4.02 0.41
C PHE A 109 4.24 -3.47 -0.39
N SER A 110 4.44 -2.33 -1.04
CA SER A 110 3.50 -1.78 -2.00
C SER A 110 4.24 -0.96 -3.05
N ASP A 111 4.02 -1.27 -4.31
CA ASP A 111 4.62 -0.56 -5.45
C ASP A 111 3.74 0.57 -5.98
N LEU A 112 2.49 0.63 -5.52
CA LEU A 112 1.54 1.69 -5.85
C LEU A 112 1.09 2.42 -4.59
N GLY A 113 0.71 3.69 -4.75
CA GLY A 113 0.29 4.53 -3.62
C GLY A 113 1.42 4.81 -2.64
N THR A 114 2.65 4.86 -3.12
CA THR A 114 3.84 5.11 -2.32
C THR A 114 3.84 6.50 -1.69
N TYR A 115 4.71 6.70 -0.71
CA TYR A 115 4.79 7.95 0.03
C TYR A 115 5.07 9.15 -0.88
N LYS A 116 4.19 10.16 -0.80
CA LYS A 116 4.31 11.47 -1.48
C LYS A 116 3.95 12.57 -0.51
N PRO A 117 4.93 13.33 0.00
CA PRO A 117 4.65 14.44 0.90
C PRO A 117 3.70 15.47 0.26
N GLY A 118 2.69 15.90 1.02
CA GLY A 118 1.72 16.91 0.56
C GLY A 118 0.61 16.41 -0.34
N GLU A 119 0.62 15.15 -0.73
CA GLU A 119 -0.44 14.50 -1.52
C GLU A 119 -1.03 13.30 -0.76
N TRP A 120 -2.32 13.01 -1.01
CA TRP A 120 -2.90 11.76 -0.54
C TRP A 120 -2.13 10.57 -1.12
N ASN A 121 -1.72 9.64 -0.27
CA ASN A 121 -1.05 8.42 -0.70
C ASN A 121 -1.39 7.25 0.23
N GLY A 122 -1.29 6.04 -0.30
CA GLY A 122 -1.66 4.83 0.42
C GLY A 122 -0.82 4.54 1.66
N TYR A 123 0.44 4.93 1.66
CA TYR A 123 1.34 4.75 2.81
C TYR A 123 0.92 5.62 3.99
N SER A 124 0.76 6.91 3.76
CA SER A 124 0.32 7.87 4.79
C SER A 124 -1.06 7.52 5.32
N GLU A 125 -1.96 7.07 4.46
CA GLU A 125 -3.31 6.65 4.85
C GLU A 125 -3.31 5.42 5.76
N ARG A 126 -2.50 4.42 5.44
CA ARG A 126 -2.35 3.23 6.29
C ARG A 126 -1.71 3.58 7.63
N LYS A 127 -0.69 4.45 7.63
CA LYS A 127 -0.10 4.96 8.86
C LYS A 127 -1.12 5.70 9.70
N ARG A 128 -1.92 6.58 9.10
CA ARG A 128 -2.99 7.30 9.81
C ARG A 128 -3.96 6.33 10.49
N LYS A 129 -4.40 5.30 9.77
CA LYS A 129 -5.31 4.28 10.32
C LYS A 129 -4.66 3.50 11.47
N LEU A 130 -3.38 3.13 11.36
CA LEU A 130 -2.66 2.46 12.43
C LEU A 130 -2.57 3.31 13.69
N VAL A 131 -2.30 4.59 13.53
CA VAL A 131 -2.18 5.53 14.66
C VAL A 131 -3.54 5.87 15.24
N GLU A 132 -4.48 6.31 14.43
CA GLU A 132 -5.77 6.83 14.90
C GLU A 132 -6.75 5.73 15.29
N ASN A 133 -6.81 4.64 14.53
CA ASN A 133 -7.81 3.57 14.74
C ASN A 133 -7.28 2.43 15.61
N HIS A 134 -5.97 2.23 15.67
CA HIS A 134 -5.34 1.10 16.37
C HIS A 134 -4.38 1.51 17.48
N GLY A 135 -4.14 2.80 17.67
CA GLY A 135 -3.34 3.33 18.77
C GLY A 135 -1.84 3.01 18.70
N ILE A 136 -1.34 2.65 17.51
CA ILE A 136 0.10 2.39 17.33
C ILE A 136 0.85 3.73 17.33
N PRO A 137 1.94 3.87 18.09
CA PRO A 137 2.71 5.10 18.12
C PRO A 137 3.26 5.47 16.74
N ALA A 138 3.10 6.73 16.36
CA ALA A 138 3.50 7.20 15.01
C ALA A 138 4.99 6.97 14.71
N HIS A 139 5.87 7.09 15.70
CA HIS A 139 7.30 6.90 15.52
C HIS A 139 7.71 5.45 15.25
N GLU A 140 6.85 4.48 15.55
CA GLU A 140 7.07 3.06 15.27
C GLU A 140 6.68 2.66 13.84
N VAL A 141 6.03 3.55 13.09
CA VAL A 141 5.59 3.34 11.71
C VAL A 141 6.37 4.27 10.79
N ARG A 142 7.21 3.70 9.93
CA ARG A 142 8.12 4.46 9.08
C ARG A 142 8.01 4.06 7.62
N PHE A 143 8.44 4.94 6.73
CA PHE A 143 8.53 4.70 5.30
C PHE A 143 10.00 4.65 4.88
N ILE A 144 10.38 3.68 4.06
CA ILE A 144 11.77 3.56 3.60
C ILE A 144 12.22 4.81 2.79
N GLN A 145 11.28 5.48 2.13
CA GLN A 145 11.54 6.72 1.39
C GLN A 145 11.93 7.91 2.28
N GLU A 146 11.73 7.83 3.59
CA GLU A 146 12.23 8.85 4.53
C GLU A 146 13.76 8.85 4.61
N ALA A 147 14.41 7.72 4.33
CA ALA A 147 15.86 7.61 4.25
C ALA A 147 16.34 8.04 2.85
N LYS A 148 17.01 9.19 2.79
CA LYS A 148 17.47 9.81 1.54
C LYS A 148 18.87 9.38 1.11
N ASN A 149 19.61 8.73 1.99
CA ASN A 149 20.95 8.24 1.73
C ASN A 149 21.22 6.94 2.50
N ASP A 150 22.36 6.30 2.22
CA ASP A 150 22.72 5.01 2.80
C ASP A 150 22.88 5.05 4.33
N ASN A 151 23.39 6.15 4.88
CA ASN A 151 23.55 6.30 6.33
C ASN A 151 22.21 6.37 7.03
N GLN A 152 21.24 7.10 6.47
CA GLN A 152 19.88 7.18 7.00
C GLN A 152 19.17 5.84 6.88
N ARG A 153 19.39 5.10 5.79
CA ARG A 153 18.84 3.75 5.61
C ARG A 153 19.40 2.77 6.63
N LYS A 154 20.71 2.80 6.88
CA LYS A 154 21.33 2.01 7.94
C LYS A 154 20.79 2.35 9.32
N GLY A 155 20.51 3.63 9.58
CA GLY A 155 19.87 4.10 10.81
C GLY A 155 18.46 3.52 11.00
N LEU A 156 17.65 3.50 9.94
CA LEU A 156 16.32 2.87 9.98
C LEU A 156 16.40 1.37 10.28
N ILE A 157 17.31 0.66 9.63
CA ILE A 157 17.52 -0.78 9.83
C ILE A 157 17.97 -1.05 11.27
N LYS A 158 18.87 -0.24 11.80
CA LYS A 158 19.31 -0.33 13.20
C LYS A 158 18.12 -0.16 14.16
N ASP A 159 17.29 0.85 13.94
CA ASP A 159 16.12 1.12 14.77
C ASP A 159 15.09 -0.02 14.68
N MET A 160 14.94 -0.67 13.54
CA MET A 160 14.14 -1.88 13.38
C MET A 160 14.69 -3.04 14.24
N ASN A 161 15.99 -3.32 14.12
CA ASN A 161 16.64 -4.39 14.87
C ASN A 161 16.61 -4.17 16.39
N GLU A 162 16.59 -2.91 16.83
CA GLU A 162 16.45 -2.52 18.24
C GLU A 162 14.98 -2.48 18.72
N GLY A 163 14.02 -2.77 17.86
CA GLY A 163 12.60 -2.77 18.20
C GLY A 163 11.96 -1.38 18.33
N LYS A 164 12.63 -0.33 17.88
CA LYS A 164 12.12 1.05 17.86
C LYS A 164 11.17 1.32 16.71
N ILE A 165 11.30 0.58 15.61
CA ILE A 165 10.42 0.60 14.46
C ILE A 165 9.74 -0.76 14.37
N ARG A 166 8.42 -0.77 14.31
CA ARG A 166 7.60 -1.99 14.31
C ARG A 166 6.93 -2.25 12.97
N VAL A 167 6.74 -1.22 12.16
CA VAL A 167 6.12 -1.30 10.83
C VAL A 167 6.90 -0.43 9.86
N ILE A 168 7.34 -1.02 8.76
CA ILE A 168 8.03 -0.28 7.70
C ILE A 168 7.37 -0.54 6.35
N PHE A 169 7.05 0.53 5.65
CA PHE A 169 6.49 0.51 4.30
C PHE A 169 7.57 0.79 3.26
N GLY A 170 7.53 0.06 2.16
CA GLY A 170 8.41 0.32 1.04
C GLY A 170 7.98 -0.40 -0.23
N SER A 171 8.59 -0.03 -1.35
CA SER A 171 8.42 -0.75 -2.59
C SER A 171 9.28 -2.02 -2.61
N THR A 172 8.92 -2.97 -3.47
CA THR A 172 9.66 -4.22 -3.64
C THR A 172 11.12 -3.95 -4.02
N SER A 173 11.37 -2.95 -4.87
CA SER A 173 12.74 -2.57 -5.27
C SER A 173 13.57 -1.97 -4.12
N MET A 174 12.95 -1.27 -3.19
CA MET A 174 13.65 -0.59 -2.08
C MET A 174 13.88 -1.49 -0.88
N LEU A 175 12.96 -2.40 -0.58
CA LEU A 175 13.05 -3.32 0.56
C LEU A 175 13.62 -4.69 0.16
N GLY A 176 13.49 -5.09 -1.11
CA GLY A 176 13.90 -6.40 -1.60
C GLY A 176 15.39 -6.53 -1.94
N THR A 177 16.10 -5.42 -2.12
CA THR A 177 17.53 -5.44 -2.48
C THR A 177 18.39 -4.95 -1.32
N GLY A 178 19.09 -5.89 -0.68
CA GLY A 178 20.17 -5.57 0.26
C GLY A 178 19.75 -5.09 1.65
N VAL A 179 18.48 -5.25 2.03
CA VAL A 179 18.04 -5.02 3.40
C VAL A 179 18.35 -6.27 4.22
N ASN A 180 19.46 -6.25 4.91
CA ASN A 180 19.80 -7.28 5.87
C ASN A 180 19.16 -6.96 7.21
N ALA A 181 17.88 -7.29 7.35
CA ALA A 181 17.17 -7.26 8.61
C ALA A 181 17.33 -8.64 9.28
N GLN A 182 18.15 -8.69 10.31
CA GLN A 182 18.29 -9.87 11.17
C GLN A 182 17.38 -9.80 12.36
#